data_ca10433b36e2c495a36c4831cdf97ee6
#
_entry.id   ca10433b36e2c495a36c4831cdf97ee6
#
_cell.length_a   1.000
_cell.length_b   1.000
_cell.length_c   1.000
_cell.angle_alpha   90.00
_cell.angle_beta   90.00
_cell.angle_gamma   90.00
#
_symmetry.space_group_name_H-M   'P 1'
#
loop_
_entity.id
_entity.type
_entity.pdbx_description
1 polymer ?
#
loop_
_entity_poly.entity_id
_entity_poly.type
_entity_poly.pdbx_seq_one_letter_code
_entity_poly.pdbx_strand_id
1 'polypeptide(L)'
;MAVNISKQIVLNAGEGLRLQSGPGRDLIFKVTGEDTNGAFDYFIVEVAPHGGPPLHVHHFQEETIHVLKGRFKIHIGGSIHYVNEGGFAYLPSKVPHAFLNLTDEGGEIIVVYTPGGGHKFYEELGPISRAAGADRQLIAAVFEKYGMTLLGGPLIAD
;
A
#
# COMPACT_ATOMS: atom_id res chain seq x y z
N MET A 1 -33.32 -8.51 19.60
CA MET A 1 -31.91 -8.21 19.25
C MET A 1 -31.87 -7.92 17.77
N ALA A 2 -31.42 -6.73 17.37
CA ALA A 2 -31.20 -6.43 15.95
C ALA A 2 -30.05 -7.30 15.46
N VAL A 3 -30.30 -8.16 14.48
CA VAL A 3 -29.26 -8.86 13.76
C VAL A 3 -28.45 -7.79 13.04
N ASN A 4 -27.22 -7.56 13.47
CA ASN A 4 -26.29 -6.67 12.76
C ASN A 4 -25.92 -7.39 11.45
N ILE A 5 -26.68 -7.10 10.39
CA ILE A 5 -26.38 -7.62 9.06
C ILE A 5 -25.11 -6.90 8.61
N SER A 6 -23.99 -7.61 8.61
CA SER A 6 -22.73 -7.11 8.08
C SER A 6 -22.96 -6.57 6.66
N LYS A 7 -22.46 -5.39 6.38
CA LYS A 7 -22.56 -4.77 5.04
C LYS A 7 -21.94 -5.71 4.02
N GLN A 8 -22.71 -6.13 3.03
CA GLN A 8 -22.20 -6.89 1.90
C GLN A 8 -21.66 -5.92 0.85
N ILE A 9 -20.46 -6.20 0.33
CA ILE A 9 -19.81 -5.38 -0.69
C ILE A 9 -19.51 -6.28 -1.89
N VAL A 10 -20.05 -5.90 -3.05
CA VAL A 10 -19.80 -6.54 -4.34
C VAL A 10 -19.43 -5.45 -5.32
N LEU A 11 -18.25 -5.55 -5.92
CA LEU A 11 -17.69 -4.53 -6.80
C LEU A 11 -17.19 -5.19 -8.10
N ASN A 12 -17.45 -4.53 -9.22
CA ASN A 12 -16.86 -4.90 -10.51
C ASN A 12 -15.41 -4.39 -10.62
N ALA A 13 -14.76 -4.74 -11.72
CA ALA A 13 -13.42 -4.24 -12.03
C ALA A 13 -13.40 -2.69 -12.04
N GLY A 14 -12.40 -2.09 -11.44
CA GLY A 14 -12.24 -0.64 -11.35
C GLY A 14 -13.11 0.08 -10.31
N GLU A 15 -14.13 -0.58 -9.76
CA GLU A 15 -14.98 0.00 -8.70
C GLU A 15 -14.28 -0.04 -7.34
N GLY A 16 -14.60 0.92 -6.48
CA GLY A 16 -14.07 1.05 -5.12
C GLY A 16 -13.69 2.48 -4.76
N LEU A 17 -13.18 2.67 -3.55
CA LEU A 17 -12.65 3.96 -3.12
C LEU A 17 -11.28 4.20 -3.75
N ARG A 18 -11.18 5.18 -4.65
CA ARG A 18 -9.92 5.52 -5.30
C ARG A 18 -9.18 6.61 -4.52
N LEU A 19 -7.96 6.30 -4.12
CA LEU A 19 -7.03 7.20 -3.44
C LEU A 19 -5.69 7.19 -4.18
N GLN A 20 -4.81 8.14 -3.86
CA GLN A 20 -3.46 8.21 -4.40
C GLN A 20 -2.46 8.35 -3.26
N SER A 21 -1.38 7.58 -3.29
CA SER A 21 -0.35 7.64 -2.24
C SER A 21 0.85 8.52 -2.60
N GLY A 22 0.90 9.00 -3.81
CA GLY A 22 2.00 9.80 -4.35
C GLY A 22 2.02 9.72 -5.88
N PRO A 23 2.99 10.33 -6.53
CA PRO A 23 3.12 10.22 -7.98
C PRO A 23 3.22 8.77 -8.43
N GLY A 24 2.40 8.39 -9.42
CA GLY A 24 2.46 7.07 -10.06
C GLY A 24 1.95 5.89 -9.22
N ARG A 25 1.15 6.15 -8.18
CA ARG A 25 0.49 5.07 -7.42
C ARG A 25 -0.95 5.43 -7.10
N ASP A 26 -1.86 4.78 -7.78
CA ASP A 26 -3.29 4.84 -7.52
C ASP A 26 -3.72 3.61 -6.71
N LEU A 27 -4.55 3.82 -5.70
CA LEU A 27 -5.07 2.77 -4.84
C LEU A 27 -6.58 2.67 -5.02
N ILE A 28 -7.08 1.44 -5.15
CA ILE A 28 -8.51 1.18 -5.29
C ILE A 28 -8.92 0.25 -4.16
N PHE A 29 -9.43 0.83 -3.07
CA PHE A 29 -9.92 0.07 -1.92
C PHE A 29 -11.23 -0.63 -2.27
N LYS A 30 -11.23 -1.94 -2.18
CA LYS A 30 -12.42 -2.77 -2.32
C LYS A 30 -13.17 -2.89 -1.00
N VAL A 31 -12.40 -2.99 0.08
CA VAL A 31 -12.90 -3.06 1.46
C VAL A 31 -11.95 -2.27 2.34
N THR A 32 -12.48 -1.48 3.25
CA THR A 32 -11.72 -0.72 4.23
C THR A 32 -11.91 -1.27 5.65
N GLY A 33 -11.05 -0.87 6.57
CA GLY A 33 -11.21 -1.20 7.99
C GLY A 33 -12.55 -0.73 8.57
N GLU A 34 -13.17 0.31 8.03
CA GLU A 34 -14.52 0.74 8.44
C GLU A 34 -15.59 -0.28 8.04
N ASP A 35 -15.42 -0.92 6.88
CA ASP A 35 -16.33 -1.94 6.40
C ASP A 35 -16.20 -3.27 7.16
N THR A 36 -15.01 -3.55 7.71
CA THR A 36 -14.64 -4.84 8.34
C THR A 36 -14.53 -4.78 9.85
N ASN A 37 -15.00 -3.71 10.50
CA ASN A 37 -14.80 -3.47 11.94
C ASN A 37 -13.32 -3.53 12.38
N GLY A 38 -12.44 -2.99 11.54
CA GLY A 38 -10.99 -2.94 11.80
C GLY A 38 -10.22 -4.21 11.44
N ALA A 39 -10.86 -5.24 10.91
CA ALA A 39 -10.19 -6.52 10.66
C ALA A 39 -9.13 -6.41 9.57
N PHE A 40 -9.46 -5.82 8.42
CA PHE A 40 -8.53 -5.68 7.30
C PHE A 40 -8.96 -4.58 6.31
N ASP A 41 -8.00 -4.12 5.51
CA ASP A 41 -8.25 -3.46 4.23
C ASP A 41 -7.87 -4.41 3.10
N TYR A 42 -8.58 -4.33 1.97
CA TYR A 42 -8.21 -5.00 0.74
C TYR A 42 -8.24 -4.01 -0.41
N PHE A 43 -7.12 -3.81 -1.09
CA PHE A 43 -7.05 -2.85 -2.17
C PHE A 43 -6.07 -3.26 -3.27
N ILE A 44 -6.31 -2.74 -4.46
CA ILE A 44 -5.41 -2.84 -5.61
C ILE A 44 -4.56 -1.58 -5.66
N VAL A 45 -3.27 -1.74 -5.94
CA VAL A 45 -2.36 -0.63 -6.22
C VAL A 45 -1.95 -0.72 -7.69
N GLU A 46 -2.29 0.32 -8.43
CA GLU A 46 -1.79 0.54 -9.79
C GLU A 46 -0.45 1.30 -9.67
N VAL A 47 0.63 0.67 -10.10
CA VAL A 47 1.99 1.18 -9.92
C VAL A 47 2.58 1.56 -11.27
N ALA A 48 2.95 2.83 -11.43
CA ALA A 48 3.62 3.30 -12.65
C ALA A 48 4.94 2.55 -12.92
N PRO A 49 5.46 2.58 -14.15
CA PRO A 49 6.79 2.08 -14.46
C PRO A 49 7.83 2.62 -13.48
N HIS A 50 8.66 1.75 -12.93
CA HIS A 50 9.72 2.08 -11.97
C HIS A 50 9.24 2.82 -10.71
N GLY A 51 7.94 2.74 -10.40
CA GLY A 51 7.33 3.32 -9.21
C GLY A 51 7.38 2.36 -8.01
N GLY A 52 7.26 2.93 -6.82
CA GLY A 52 7.19 2.20 -5.55
C GLY A 52 7.19 3.15 -4.35
N PRO A 53 6.83 2.67 -3.17
CA PRO A 53 6.89 3.45 -1.95
C PRO A 53 8.34 3.63 -1.46
N PRO A 54 8.58 4.65 -0.64
CA PRO A 54 9.85 4.75 0.09
C PRO A 54 9.99 3.60 1.10
N LEU A 55 11.24 3.32 1.52
CA LEU A 55 11.49 2.35 2.59
C LEU A 55 10.85 2.82 3.89
N HIS A 56 10.03 1.97 4.50
CA HIS A 56 9.28 2.26 5.72
C HIS A 56 9.03 1.01 6.54
N VAL A 57 8.52 1.20 7.75
CA VAL A 57 8.11 0.11 8.65
C VAL A 57 6.73 0.40 9.23
N HIS A 58 5.88 -0.63 9.28
CA HIS A 58 4.62 -0.62 10.01
C HIS A 58 4.85 -1.18 11.42
N HIS A 59 4.48 -0.46 12.47
CA HIS A 59 4.71 -0.92 13.85
C HIS A 59 3.65 -1.91 14.35
N PHE A 60 2.43 -1.85 13.80
CA PHE A 60 1.29 -2.64 14.30
C PHE A 60 0.53 -3.38 13.20
N GLN A 61 0.81 -3.08 11.94
CA GLN A 61 0.06 -3.56 10.81
C GLN A 61 0.90 -4.56 10.01
N GLU A 62 0.31 -5.66 9.64
CA GLU A 62 0.90 -6.63 8.71
C GLU A 62 0.40 -6.34 7.29
N GLU A 63 1.21 -6.66 6.30
CA GLU A 63 0.91 -6.43 4.90
C GLU A 63 1.15 -7.68 4.08
N THR A 64 0.30 -7.93 3.09
CA THR A 64 0.58 -8.91 2.04
C THR A 64 0.56 -8.23 0.67
N ILE A 65 1.39 -8.72 -0.23
CA ILE A 65 1.43 -8.32 -1.64
C ILE A 65 1.20 -9.54 -2.51
N HIS A 66 0.23 -9.47 -3.42
CA HIS A 66 0.03 -10.45 -4.47
C HIS A 66 0.14 -9.75 -5.82
N VAL A 67 1.08 -10.16 -6.66
CA VAL A 67 1.33 -9.53 -7.96
C VAL A 67 0.29 -9.98 -8.97
N LEU A 68 -0.52 -9.05 -9.48
CA LEU A 68 -1.49 -9.29 -10.55
C LEU A 68 -0.89 -9.07 -11.94
N LYS A 69 -0.04 -8.06 -12.07
CA LYS A 69 0.59 -7.68 -13.35
C LYS A 69 1.98 -7.10 -13.08
N GLY A 70 2.95 -7.50 -13.90
CA GLY A 70 4.29 -6.96 -13.87
C GLY A 70 5.28 -7.82 -13.07
N ARG A 71 6.42 -7.23 -12.77
CA ARG A 71 7.51 -7.84 -11.98
C ARG A 71 7.99 -6.84 -10.95
N PHE A 72 8.11 -7.29 -9.72
CA PHE A 72 8.47 -6.43 -8.60
C PHE A 72 9.75 -6.87 -7.90
N LYS A 73 10.59 -5.89 -7.57
CA LYS A 73 11.64 -6.00 -6.58
C LYS A 73 11.04 -5.66 -5.23
N ILE A 74 11.16 -6.56 -4.25
CA ILE A 74 10.61 -6.35 -2.91
C ILE A 74 11.76 -6.45 -1.90
N HIS A 75 11.94 -5.41 -1.11
CA HIS A 75 12.85 -5.40 0.04
C HIS A 75 12.07 -5.75 1.30
N ILE A 76 12.53 -6.75 2.04
CA ILE A 76 11.95 -7.17 3.32
C ILE A 76 13.08 -7.43 4.31
N GLY A 77 13.20 -6.63 5.38
CA GLY A 77 14.13 -6.85 6.48
C GLY A 77 15.60 -6.99 6.10
N GLY A 78 16.05 -6.33 5.03
CA GLY A 78 17.42 -6.41 4.55
C GLY A 78 17.65 -7.43 3.42
N SER A 79 16.65 -8.20 3.05
CA SER A 79 16.68 -9.13 1.92
C SER A 79 15.95 -8.57 0.71
N ILE A 80 16.47 -8.86 -0.49
CA ILE A 80 15.84 -8.50 -1.76
C ILE A 80 15.22 -9.74 -2.40
N HIS A 81 13.99 -9.61 -2.85
CA HIS A 81 13.24 -10.65 -3.54
C HIS A 81 12.69 -10.11 -4.86
N TYR A 82 12.60 -10.99 -5.86
CA TYR A 82 11.98 -10.68 -7.16
C TYR A 82 10.73 -11.53 -7.33
N VAL A 83 9.60 -10.87 -7.53
CA VAL A 83 8.29 -11.51 -7.58
C VAL A 83 7.62 -11.20 -8.91
N ASN A 84 7.22 -12.23 -9.64
CA ASN A 84 6.52 -12.13 -10.93
C ASN A 84 5.00 -12.23 -10.73
N GLU A 85 4.26 -12.09 -11.82
CA GLU A 85 2.80 -12.31 -11.85
C GLU A 85 2.39 -13.63 -11.18
N GLY A 86 1.35 -13.58 -10.34
CA GLY A 86 0.90 -14.70 -9.53
C GLY A 86 1.71 -14.92 -8.25
N GLY A 87 2.83 -14.22 -8.08
CA GLY A 87 3.68 -14.35 -6.91
C GLY A 87 3.13 -13.58 -5.69
N PHE A 88 3.62 -13.96 -4.52
CA PHE A 88 3.12 -13.48 -3.23
C PHE A 88 4.26 -13.16 -2.26
N ALA A 89 4.07 -12.12 -1.45
CA ALA A 89 4.94 -11.78 -0.34
C ALA A 89 4.12 -11.46 0.91
N TYR A 90 4.61 -11.91 2.06
CA TYR A 90 4.12 -11.52 3.39
C TYR A 90 5.14 -10.62 4.07
N LEU A 91 4.68 -9.46 4.51
CA LEU A 91 5.50 -8.43 5.16
C LEU A 91 5.03 -8.29 6.61
N PRO A 92 5.75 -8.90 7.56
CA PRO A 92 5.37 -8.82 8.97
C PRO A 92 5.46 -7.40 9.50
N SER A 93 4.64 -7.09 10.52
CA SER A 93 4.82 -5.85 11.29
C SER A 93 6.24 -5.75 11.87
N LYS A 94 6.74 -4.54 12.06
CA LYS A 94 8.08 -4.22 12.58
C LYS A 94 9.24 -4.61 11.67
N VAL A 95 8.97 -5.09 10.46
CA VAL A 95 10.00 -5.41 9.46
C VAL A 95 10.01 -4.33 8.37
N PRO A 96 11.13 -3.61 8.18
CA PRO A 96 11.26 -2.61 7.13
C PRO A 96 11.04 -3.20 5.75
N HIS A 97 10.28 -2.50 4.91
CA HIS A 97 10.02 -2.97 3.55
C HIS A 97 9.77 -1.83 2.55
N ALA A 98 9.90 -2.18 1.29
CA ALA A 98 9.52 -1.38 0.14
C ALA A 98 9.37 -2.30 -1.09
N PHE A 99 8.72 -1.81 -2.14
CA PHE A 99 8.69 -2.50 -3.42
C PHE A 99 8.99 -1.54 -4.58
N LEU A 100 9.33 -2.10 -5.74
CA LEU A 100 9.58 -1.36 -6.98
C LEU A 100 9.05 -2.16 -8.16
N ASN A 101 8.23 -1.52 -9.01
CA ASN A 101 7.87 -2.09 -10.30
C ASN A 101 9.10 -2.04 -11.24
N LEU A 102 9.57 -3.20 -11.69
CA LEU A 102 10.75 -3.32 -12.55
C LEU A 102 10.46 -3.21 -14.04
N THR A 103 9.17 -3.07 -14.42
CA THR A 103 8.78 -3.05 -15.83
C THR A 103 8.66 -1.63 -16.37
N ASP A 104 8.79 -1.49 -17.68
CA ASP A 104 8.57 -0.24 -18.42
C ASP A 104 7.07 0.03 -18.65
N GLU A 105 6.20 -0.83 -18.11
CA GLU A 105 4.75 -0.69 -18.11
C GLU A 105 4.21 -0.53 -16.69
N GLY A 106 2.92 -0.15 -16.59
CA GLY A 106 2.22 -0.16 -15.32
C GLY A 106 2.09 -1.57 -14.76
N GLY A 107 2.30 -1.72 -13.47
CA GLY A 107 2.08 -2.96 -12.73
C GLY A 107 0.86 -2.86 -11.82
N GLU A 108 0.36 -4.01 -11.36
CA GLU A 108 -0.76 -4.08 -10.42
C GLU A 108 -0.46 -5.11 -9.33
N ILE A 109 -0.76 -4.73 -8.10
CA ILE A 109 -0.66 -5.62 -6.95
C ILE A 109 -1.94 -5.54 -6.12
N ILE A 110 -2.32 -6.66 -5.48
CA ILE A 110 -3.28 -6.66 -4.39
C ILE A 110 -2.50 -6.48 -3.09
N VAL A 111 -2.98 -5.59 -2.24
CA VAL A 111 -2.46 -5.38 -0.89
C VAL A 111 -3.57 -5.64 0.12
N VAL A 112 -3.23 -6.35 1.19
CA VAL A 112 -4.10 -6.53 2.36
C VAL A 112 -3.35 -6.00 3.58
N TYR A 113 -4.00 -5.13 4.34
CA TYR A 113 -3.54 -4.68 5.65
C TYR A 113 -4.35 -5.32 6.76
N THR A 114 -3.69 -5.84 7.77
CA THR A 114 -4.28 -6.32 9.02
C THR A 114 -3.53 -5.76 10.24
N PRO A 115 -4.23 -5.06 11.17
CA PRO A 115 -5.61 -4.59 11.09
C PRO A 115 -5.83 -3.57 9.97
N GLY A 116 -7.10 -3.34 9.60
CA GLY A 116 -7.49 -2.35 8.59
C GLY A 116 -7.42 -0.90 9.11
N GLY A 117 -7.75 0.04 8.23
CA GLY A 117 -7.77 1.48 8.51
C GLY A 117 -6.72 2.29 7.75
N GLY A 118 -5.92 1.63 6.89
CA GLY A 118 -4.88 2.28 6.09
C GLY A 118 -5.40 3.29 5.07
N HIS A 119 -6.68 3.23 4.69
CA HIS A 119 -7.26 4.22 3.78
C HIS A 119 -7.17 5.66 4.32
N LYS A 120 -7.32 5.87 5.63
CA LYS A 120 -7.18 7.19 6.27
C LYS A 120 -5.77 7.77 6.15
N PHE A 121 -4.76 6.92 6.22
CA PHE A 121 -3.39 7.32 5.96
C PHE A 121 -3.23 7.88 4.53
N TYR A 122 -3.77 7.19 3.53
CA TYR A 122 -3.66 7.63 2.14
C TYR A 122 -4.53 8.85 1.82
N GLU A 123 -5.67 9.01 2.47
CA GLU A 123 -6.49 10.23 2.38
C GLU A 123 -5.70 11.47 2.81
N GLU A 124 -4.90 11.36 3.87
CA GLU A 124 -4.07 12.45 4.38
C GLU A 124 -2.75 12.60 3.60
N LEU A 125 -2.07 11.50 3.30
CA LEU A 125 -0.78 11.49 2.60
C LEU A 125 -0.90 11.97 1.15
N GLY A 126 -1.92 11.54 0.43
CA GLY A 126 -2.04 11.74 -1.01
C GLY A 126 -1.91 13.21 -1.45
N PRO A 127 -2.67 14.15 -0.88
CA PRO A 127 -2.56 15.57 -1.21
C PRO A 127 -1.17 16.16 -0.90
N ILE A 128 -0.55 15.74 0.22
CA ILE A 128 0.75 16.23 0.67
C ILE A 128 1.86 15.73 -0.27
N SER A 129 1.88 14.43 -0.53
CA SER A 129 2.95 13.80 -1.32
C SER A 129 2.94 14.18 -2.80
N ARG A 130 1.80 14.65 -3.33
CA ARG A 130 1.66 15.10 -4.72
C ARG A 130 1.86 16.61 -4.90
N ALA A 131 1.92 17.38 -3.81
CA ALA A 131 2.18 18.81 -3.90
C ALA A 131 3.56 19.07 -4.48
N ALA A 132 3.66 20.11 -5.32
CA ALA A 132 4.96 20.56 -5.82
C ALA A 132 5.86 20.96 -4.64
N GLY A 133 7.07 20.40 -4.58
CA GLY A 133 7.99 20.62 -3.46
C GLY A 133 7.52 19.97 -2.16
N ALA A 134 6.92 18.79 -2.23
CA ALA A 134 6.42 18.05 -1.08
C ALA A 134 7.42 18.03 0.10
N ASP A 135 6.96 18.44 1.26
CA ASP A 135 7.77 18.51 2.47
C ASP A 135 7.98 17.12 3.07
N ARG A 136 9.23 16.65 3.07
CA ARG A 136 9.59 15.34 3.64
C ARG A 136 9.30 15.23 5.14
N GLN A 137 9.42 16.33 5.90
CA GLN A 137 9.12 16.32 7.34
C GLN A 137 7.63 16.14 7.57
N LEU A 138 6.80 16.80 6.77
CA LEU A 138 5.36 16.64 6.83
C LEU A 138 4.91 15.24 6.42
N ILE A 139 5.51 14.67 5.37
CA ILE A 139 5.27 13.27 4.95
C ILE A 139 5.64 12.31 6.10
N ALA A 140 6.83 12.46 6.69
CA ALA A 140 7.27 11.63 7.80
C ALA A 140 6.32 11.74 9.02
N ALA A 141 5.81 12.92 9.32
CA ALA A 141 4.86 13.13 10.41
C ALA A 141 3.53 12.40 10.16
N VAL A 142 3.06 12.32 8.91
CA VAL A 142 1.87 11.55 8.55
C VAL A 142 2.13 10.04 8.77
N PHE A 143 3.30 9.52 8.37
CA PHE A 143 3.67 8.14 8.66
C PHE A 143 3.61 7.84 10.17
N GLU A 144 4.26 8.66 11.00
CA GLU A 144 4.26 8.49 12.48
C GLU A 144 2.85 8.52 13.07
N LYS A 145 2.00 9.42 12.60
CA LYS A 145 0.60 9.53 13.05
C LYS A 145 -0.18 8.23 12.85
N TYR A 146 0.13 7.47 11.80
CA TYR A 146 -0.54 6.21 11.46
C TYR A 146 0.26 4.95 11.85
N GLY A 147 1.20 5.07 12.78
CA GLY A 147 1.95 3.95 13.32
C GLY A 147 3.00 3.37 12.36
N MET A 148 3.57 4.22 11.51
CA MET A 148 4.63 3.87 10.58
C MET A 148 5.82 4.81 10.76
N THR A 149 7.01 4.36 10.38
CA THR A 149 8.21 5.21 10.31
C THR A 149 8.81 5.17 8.91
N LEU A 150 9.06 6.36 8.36
CA LEU A 150 9.75 6.53 7.10
C LEU A 150 11.27 6.35 7.33
N LEU A 151 11.89 5.37 6.68
CA LEU A 151 13.28 4.97 6.90
C LEU A 151 14.23 5.40 5.78
N GLY A 152 13.73 5.67 4.59
CA GLY A 152 14.55 6.00 3.45
C GLY A 152 13.79 6.51 2.25
N GLY A 153 14.44 6.48 1.09
CA GLY A 153 13.82 6.77 -0.21
C GLY A 153 13.21 5.53 -0.86
N PRO A 154 12.64 5.69 -2.07
CA PRO A 154 12.22 4.58 -2.91
C PRO A 154 13.40 3.66 -3.27
N LEU A 155 13.09 2.39 -3.58
CA LEU A 155 14.08 1.47 -4.16
C LEU A 155 14.51 1.96 -5.55
N ILE A 156 15.71 1.60 -5.94
CA ILE A 156 16.25 1.79 -7.28
C ILE A 156 16.35 0.44 -8.01
N ALA A 157 16.23 0.45 -9.33
CA ALA A 157 16.54 -0.70 -10.15
C ALA A 157 18.03 -1.06 -10.04
N ASP A 158 18.37 -2.31 -10.30
CA ASP A 158 19.75 -2.81 -10.30
C ASP A 158 20.48 -2.33 -11.55
#